data_ab91355a2ac21e8088654774ad703157
#
_entry.id   ab91355a2ac21e8088654774ad703157
#
_cell.length_a   1.000
_cell.length_b   1.000
_cell.length_c   1.000
_cell.angle_alpha   90.00
_cell.angle_beta   90.00
_cell.angle_gamma   90.00
#
_symmetry.space_group_name_H-M   'P 1'
#
loop_
_entity.id
_entity.type
_entity.pdbx_description
1 polymer ?
#
loop_
_entity_poly.entity_id
_entity_poly.type
_entity_poly.pdbx_seq_one_letter_code
_entity_poly.pdbx_strand_id
1 'polypeptide(L)'
;MKHLSLTPALLIAAQHDTSSISSLVMTYRMHGLGGDRACRKLIHRLEKLNLLKIVAGSRNDRREKSVCLTDDSRQLLRELQSQLQKLPV
;
A
#
# COMPACT_ATOMS: atom_id res chain seq x y z
N MET A 1 17.22 -4.91 -5.25
CA MET A 1 16.76 -5.74 -4.15
C MET A 1 15.26 -5.56 -3.95
N LYS A 2 14.57 -6.69 -4.11
CA LYS A 2 13.11 -6.67 -4.15
C LYS A 2 12.45 -6.32 -2.81
N HIS A 3 13.14 -6.59 -1.71
CA HIS A 3 12.57 -6.33 -0.39
C HIS A 3 12.45 -4.85 -0.06
N LEU A 4 13.30 -4.04 -0.65
CA LEU A 4 13.29 -2.60 -0.39
C LEU A 4 12.08 -1.90 -0.98
N SER A 5 11.43 -2.53 -1.96
CA SER A 5 10.25 -1.95 -2.59
C SER A 5 8.98 -2.07 -1.75
N LEU A 6 8.93 -3.03 -0.83
CA LEU A 6 7.72 -3.25 -0.01
C LEU A 6 7.51 -2.13 1.00
N THR A 7 8.57 -1.64 1.63
CA THR A 7 8.44 -0.57 2.61
C THR A 7 7.92 0.73 1.99
N PRO A 8 8.53 1.26 0.91
CA PRO A 8 7.97 2.45 0.29
C PRO A 8 6.58 2.22 -0.28
N ALA A 9 6.29 1.01 -0.81
CA ALA A 9 4.96 0.70 -1.31
C ALA A 9 3.91 0.78 -0.21
N LEU A 10 4.24 0.27 0.98
CA LEU A 10 3.32 0.33 2.12
C LEU A 10 3.14 1.78 2.60
N LEU A 11 4.20 2.56 2.65
CA LEU A 11 4.12 3.95 3.08
C LEU A 11 3.29 4.79 2.12
N ILE A 12 3.43 4.56 0.83
CA ILE A 12 2.63 5.25 -0.18
C ILE A 12 1.17 4.86 -0.05
N ALA A 13 0.90 3.57 0.13
CA ALA A 13 -0.47 3.10 0.32
C ALA A 13 -1.10 3.70 1.57
N ALA A 14 -0.31 3.91 2.62
CA ALA A 14 -0.79 4.52 3.85
C ALA A 14 -1.25 5.97 3.63
N GLN A 15 -0.57 6.69 2.75
CA GLN A 15 -0.94 8.07 2.41
C GLN A 15 -2.18 8.14 1.52
N HIS A 16 -2.48 7.05 0.82
CA HIS A 16 -3.58 6.98 -0.12
C HIS A 16 -4.56 5.88 0.25
N ASP A 17 -4.85 5.76 1.55
CA ASP A 17 -5.79 4.75 2.07
C ASP A 17 -7.14 4.88 1.36
N THR A 18 -7.73 3.74 1.04
CA THR A 18 -9.01 3.66 0.34
C THR A 18 -8.97 4.21 -1.08
N SER A 19 -7.84 4.04 -1.77
CA SER A 19 -7.77 4.37 -3.20
C SER A 19 -8.11 3.16 -4.05
N SER A 20 -8.47 3.41 -5.31
CA SER A 20 -8.63 2.32 -6.27
C SER A 20 -7.26 1.70 -6.58
N ILE A 21 -7.28 0.44 -7.03
CA ILE A 21 -6.04 -0.23 -7.43
C ILE A 21 -5.36 0.57 -8.55
N SER A 22 -6.13 1.04 -9.51
CA SER A 22 -5.59 1.81 -10.63
C SER A 22 -4.88 3.08 -10.17
N SER A 23 -5.48 3.80 -9.24
CA SER A 23 -4.87 5.01 -8.68
C SER A 23 -3.58 4.69 -7.94
N LEU A 24 -3.58 3.61 -7.16
CA LEU A 24 -2.39 3.23 -6.40
C LEU A 24 -1.26 2.79 -7.32
N VAL A 25 -1.59 2.05 -8.38
CA VAL A 25 -0.60 1.66 -9.39
C VAL A 25 0.01 2.90 -10.04
N MET A 26 -0.82 3.86 -10.40
CA MET A 26 -0.32 5.10 -10.99
C MET A 26 0.62 5.84 -10.04
N THR A 27 0.24 5.93 -8.77
CA THR A 27 1.07 6.58 -7.75
C THR A 27 2.40 5.86 -7.60
N TYR A 28 2.39 4.53 -7.55
CA TYR A 28 3.62 3.74 -7.47
C TYR A 28 4.53 4.00 -8.67
N ARG A 29 3.95 4.08 -9.86
CA ARG A 29 4.72 4.37 -11.07
C ARG A 29 5.36 5.74 -10.99
N MET A 30 4.63 6.72 -10.49
CA MET A 30 5.16 8.07 -10.33
C MET A 30 6.32 8.12 -9.34
N HIS A 31 6.34 7.23 -8.37
CA HIS A 31 7.43 7.13 -7.41
C HIS A 31 8.55 6.20 -7.86
N GLY A 32 8.48 5.69 -9.07
CA GLY A 32 9.56 4.89 -9.64
C GLY A 32 9.62 3.46 -9.12
N LEU A 33 8.52 2.91 -8.64
CA LEU A 33 8.51 1.54 -8.11
C LEU A 33 8.41 0.48 -9.20
N GLY A 34 8.31 0.88 -10.45
CA GLY A 34 8.29 -0.04 -11.57
C GLY A 34 7.14 0.25 -12.51
N GLY A 35 6.96 -0.63 -13.48
CA GLY A 35 5.86 -0.54 -14.44
C GLY A 35 4.54 -1.06 -13.86
N ASP A 36 3.53 -1.07 -14.68
CA ASP A 36 2.18 -1.46 -14.28
C ASP A 36 2.13 -2.85 -13.64
N ARG A 37 2.76 -3.82 -14.30
CA ARG A 37 2.76 -5.20 -13.80
C ARG A 37 3.50 -5.33 -12.47
N ALA A 38 4.65 -4.68 -12.34
CA ALA A 38 5.43 -4.72 -11.11
C ALA A 38 4.68 -4.08 -9.96
N CYS A 39 4.00 -2.97 -10.20
CA CYS A 39 3.22 -2.29 -9.17
C CYS A 39 2.05 -3.14 -8.70
N ARG A 40 1.37 -3.83 -9.62
CA ARG A 40 0.27 -4.73 -9.26
C ARG A 40 0.78 -5.90 -8.42
N LYS A 41 1.96 -6.42 -8.73
CA LYS A 41 2.58 -7.47 -7.93
C LYS A 41 2.89 -7.00 -6.51
N LEU A 42 3.33 -5.76 -6.36
CA LEU A 42 3.58 -5.19 -5.03
C LEU A 42 2.31 -5.15 -4.21
N ILE A 43 1.22 -4.71 -4.81
CA ILE A 43 -0.08 -4.65 -4.12
C ILE A 43 -0.51 -6.04 -3.67
N HIS A 44 -0.43 -7.04 -4.55
CA HIS A 44 -0.80 -8.41 -4.21
C HIS A 44 0.11 -9.00 -3.14
N ARG A 45 1.38 -8.66 -3.16
CA ARG A 45 2.32 -9.11 -2.16
C ARG A 45 2.01 -8.54 -0.79
N LEU A 46 1.67 -7.26 -0.74
CA LEU A 46 1.25 -6.62 0.51
C LEU A 46 -0.06 -7.24 1.01
N GLU A 47 -0.96 -7.58 0.11
CA GLU A 47 -2.19 -8.27 0.49
C GLU A 47 -1.90 -9.63 1.12
N LYS A 48 -1.00 -10.40 0.51
CA LYS A 48 -0.61 -11.71 1.05
C LYS A 48 0.01 -11.61 2.43
N LEU A 49 0.72 -10.52 2.70
CA LEU A 49 1.33 -10.28 4.00
C LEU A 49 0.34 -9.71 5.01
N ASN A 50 -0.93 -9.61 4.62
CA ASN A 50 -2.00 -9.04 5.45
C ASN A 50 -1.74 -7.57 5.82
N LEU A 51 -1.07 -6.85 4.96
CA LEU A 51 -0.80 -5.42 5.15
C LEU A 51 -1.78 -4.55 4.38
N LEU A 52 -2.31 -5.07 3.27
CA LEU A 52 -3.35 -4.40 2.50
C LEU A 52 -4.53 -5.35 2.32
N LYS A 53 -5.71 -4.76 2.17
CA LYS A 53 -6.94 -5.49 1.93
C LYS A 53 -7.58 -4.93 0.66
N ILE A 54 -7.93 -5.82 -0.27
CA ILE A 54 -8.60 -5.43 -1.50
C ILE A 54 -10.09 -5.63 -1.31
N VAL A 55 -10.85 -4.56 -1.50
CA VAL A 55 -12.29 -4.56 -1.30
C VAL A 55 -12.96 -4.40 -2.65
N ALA A 56 -13.99 -5.20 -2.91
CA ALA A 56 -14.77 -5.10 -4.14
C ALA A 56 -15.38 -3.70 -4.26
N GLY A 57 -15.51 -3.24 -5.51
CA GLY A 57 -16.06 -1.92 -5.76
C GLY A 57 -17.51 -1.79 -5.32
N SER A 58 -18.01 -0.56 -5.41
CA SER A 58 -19.38 -0.27 -5.03
C SER A 58 -20.38 -1.00 -5.93
N ARG A 59 -21.66 -0.95 -5.54
CA ARG A 59 -22.74 -1.63 -6.27
C ARG A 59 -22.79 -1.25 -7.75
N ASN A 60 -22.36 -0.06 -8.08
CA ASN A 60 -22.48 0.45 -9.44
C ASN A 60 -21.27 0.14 -10.31
N ASP A 61 -20.17 -0.26 -9.72
CA ASP A 61 -18.97 -0.53 -10.49
C ASP A 61 -18.23 -1.73 -9.92
N ARG A 62 -18.50 -2.90 -10.50
CA ARG A 62 -17.88 -4.15 -10.09
C ARG A 62 -16.41 -4.24 -10.53
N ARG A 63 -15.99 -3.38 -11.44
CA ARG A 63 -14.62 -3.41 -11.97
C ARG A 63 -13.65 -2.68 -11.06
N GLU A 64 -14.16 -1.73 -10.30
CA GLU A 64 -13.32 -0.91 -9.46
C GLU A 64 -13.14 -1.57 -8.11
N LYS A 65 -11.88 -1.91 -7.82
CA LYS A 65 -11.52 -2.47 -6.52
C LYS A 65 -10.73 -1.42 -5.75
N SER A 66 -11.03 -1.33 -4.47
CA SER A 66 -10.35 -0.39 -3.59
C SER A 66 -9.35 -1.11 -2.71
N VAL A 67 -8.30 -0.40 -2.35
CA VAL A 67 -7.24 -0.92 -1.50
C VAL A 67 -7.29 -0.18 -0.17
N CYS A 68 -7.34 -0.92 0.93
CA CYS A 68 -7.35 -0.33 2.27
C CYS A 68 -6.23 -0.94 3.09
N LEU A 69 -5.74 -0.17 4.06
CA LEU A 69 -4.81 -0.72 5.04
C LEU A 69 -5.56 -1.64 5.99
N THR A 70 -4.90 -2.72 6.40
CA THR A 70 -5.42 -3.58 7.45
C THR A 70 -5.15 -2.94 8.81
N ASP A 71 -5.83 -3.43 9.85
CA ASP A 71 -5.57 -2.96 11.21
C ASP A 71 -4.13 -3.26 11.63
N ASP A 72 -3.61 -4.41 11.21
CA ASP A 72 -2.22 -4.79 11.48
C ASP A 72 -1.25 -3.78 10.87
N SER A 73 -1.51 -3.33 9.65
CA SER A 73 -0.69 -2.31 8.99
C SER A 73 -0.72 -0.99 9.76
N ARG A 74 -1.90 -0.58 10.16
CA ARG A 74 -2.07 0.69 10.88
C ARG A 74 -1.32 0.66 12.20
N GLN A 75 -1.40 -0.46 12.90
CA GLN A 75 -0.68 -0.62 14.15
C GLN A 75 0.83 -0.62 13.93
N LEU A 76 1.30 -1.34 12.91
CA LEU A 76 2.72 -1.37 12.55
C LEU A 76 3.24 0.02 12.23
N LEU A 77 2.48 0.78 11.45
CA LEU A 77 2.89 2.14 11.09
C LEU A 77 2.95 3.07 12.30
N ARG A 78 2.03 2.91 13.25
CA ARG A 78 2.05 3.68 14.49
C ARG A 78 3.30 3.36 15.29
N GLU A 79 3.65 2.08 15.39
CA GLU A 79 4.84 1.65 16.12
C GLU A 79 6.11 2.21 15.47
N LEU A 80 6.20 2.15 14.15
CA LEU A 80 7.34 2.70 13.44
C LEU A 80 7.46 4.20 13.66
N GLN A 81 6.33 4.90 13.59
CA GLN A 81 6.30 6.34 13.81
C GLN A 81 6.72 6.70 15.22
N SER A 82 6.24 5.92 16.20
CA SER A 82 6.61 6.12 17.59
C SER A 82 8.11 5.93 17.81
N GLN A 83 8.69 4.91 17.18
CA GLN A 83 10.13 4.66 17.30
C GLN A 83 10.95 5.76 16.64
N LEU A 84 10.49 6.28 15.52
CA LEU A 84 11.18 7.39 14.85
C LEU A 84 11.22 8.63 15.73
N GLN A 85 10.15 8.87 16.50
CA GLN A 85 10.10 9.99 17.43
C GLN A 85 11.03 9.82 18.62
N LYS A 86 11.39 8.60 18.95
CA LYS A 86 12.28 8.30 20.07
C LYS A 86 13.74 8.33 19.70
N LEU A 87 14.06 8.36 18.42
CA LEU A 87 15.45 8.40 18.00
C LEU A 87 16.09 9.73 18.37
N PRO A 88 17.30 9.70 18.92
CA PRO A 88 18.02 10.95 19.20
C PRO A 88 18.36 11.61 17.85
N VAL A 89 18.12 12.88 17.79
CA VAL A 89 18.38 13.65 16.56
C VAL A 89 19.70 14.38 16.69
#